data_9a91d9e4ea149d321fd184312aa9f846
#
_entry.id   9a91d9e4ea149d321fd184312aa9f846
#
_cell.length_a   1.000
_cell.length_b   1.000
_cell.length_c   1.000
_cell.angle_alpha   90.00
_cell.angle_beta   90.00
_cell.angle_gamma   90.00
#
_symmetry.space_group_name_H-M   'P 1'
#
loop_
_entity.id
_entity.type
_entity.pdbx_description
1 polymer ?
#
loop_
_entity_poly.entity_id
_entity_poly.type
_entity_poly.pdbx_seq_one_letter_code
_entity_poly.pdbx_strand_id
1 'polypeptide(L)'
;MPKITISSSRVYYRELHHEDSFSILHDISLYQSMLHKSYRELYQDHSINSKYLKGLYHTNDYFPLSAISEAKGILKSQKTWYKKNISLKKNQLSKVSRKILREEQLLKEYRKTKQSLIAYSRAIKHNKALPSLHKCSGLSYHEDNECCFNGWMMSLYIFEVRYLNPLIKSTSHKIRLLKYRRTRLEEKIIKLEKMMKAIHFRDNRYMKITGRALLMSI
;
A
#
# COMPACT_ATOMS: atom_id res chain seq x y z
N MET A 1 -31.24 -5.38 7.35
CA MET A 1 -30.00 -5.18 8.11
C MET A 1 -30.36 -4.68 9.50
N PRO A 2 -29.88 -5.29 10.60
CA PRO A 2 -30.13 -4.81 11.94
C PRO A 2 -29.47 -3.44 12.12
N LYS A 3 -30.24 -2.45 12.54
CA LYS A 3 -29.72 -1.13 12.93
C LYS A 3 -29.07 -1.27 14.30
N ILE A 4 -27.76 -1.07 14.39
CA ILE A 4 -27.06 -0.98 15.66
C ILE A 4 -27.19 0.46 16.14
N THR A 5 -27.96 0.67 17.19
CA THR A 5 -28.02 1.97 17.86
C THR A 5 -26.94 2.00 18.93
N ILE A 6 -25.93 2.85 18.72
CA ILE A 6 -24.90 3.09 19.73
C ILE A 6 -25.33 4.31 20.54
N SER A 7 -25.71 4.10 21.79
CA SER A 7 -25.91 5.18 22.77
C SER A 7 -24.63 5.40 23.53
N SER A 8 -24.10 6.61 23.53
CA SER A 8 -23.00 7.04 24.39
C SER A 8 -23.52 7.99 25.46
N SER A 9 -23.36 7.64 26.72
CA SER A 9 -23.56 8.58 27.83
C SER A 9 -22.21 9.22 28.17
N ARG A 10 -22.18 10.56 28.23
CA ARG A 10 -21.01 11.29 28.73
C ARG A 10 -21.22 11.53 30.21
N VAL A 11 -20.31 11.02 31.02
CA VAL A 11 -20.27 11.34 32.45
C VAL A 11 -19.23 12.44 32.63
N TYR A 12 -19.64 13.59 33.16
CA TYR A 12 -18.74 14.69 33.44
C TYR A 12 -18.13 14.48 34.82
N TYR A 13 -16.79 14.43 34.87
CA TYR A 13 -16.03 14.23 36.13
C TYR A 13 -16.41 15.22 37.26
N ARG A 14 -16.84 16.43 36.91
CA ARG A 14 -17.28 17.48 37.87
C ARG A 14 -18.63 17.17 38.54
N GLU A 15 -19.42 16.27 37.98
CA GLU A 15 -20.76 15.90 38.51
C GLU A 15 -20.71 14.66 39.42
N LEU A 16 -19.53 13.98 39.46
CA LEU A 16 -19.34 12.82 40.31
C LEU A 16 -18.86 13.26 41.75
N HIS A 17 -19.52 12.71 42.77
CA HIS A 17 -18.96 12.77 44.11
C HIS A 17 -17.60 12.09 44.16
N HIS A 18 -16.71 12.57 45.00
CA HIS A 18 -15.30 12.13 45.05
C HIS A 18 -15.17 10.59 45.22
N GLU A 19 -16.04 10.00 46.01
CA GLU A 19 -16.09 8.55 46.24
C GLU A 19 -16.54 7.76 45.01
N ASP A 20 -17.55 8.24 44.29
CA ASP A 20 -18.04 7.59 43.03
C ASP A 20 -17.01 7.63 41.94
N SER A 21 -16.22 8.71 41.84
CA SER A 21 -15.18 8.86 40.86
C SER A 21 -14.03 7.86 41.06
N PHE A 22 -13.66 7.58 42.34
CA PHE A 22 -12.66 6.57 42.69
C PHE A 22 -13.11 5.17 42.30
N SER A 23 -14.38 4.81 42.56
CA SER A 23 -14.94 3.51 42.21
C SER A 23 -14.93 3.29 40.72
N ILE A 24 -15.40 4.28 39.92
CA ILE A 24 -15.45 4.18 38.44
C ILE A 24 -14.05 4.08 37.83
N LEU A 25 -13.07 4.84 38.30
CA LEU A 25 -11.69 4.77 37.82
C LEU A 25 -11.05 3.42 38.16
N HIS A 26 -11.35 2.88 39.33
CA HIS A 26 -10.91 1.53 39.71
C HIS A 26 -11.48 0.48 38.79
N ASP A 27 -12.78 0.50 38.52
CA ASP A 27 -13.45 -0.46 37.62
C ASP A 27 -12.92 -0.39 36.18
N ILE A 28 -12.67 0.84 35.66
CA ILE A 28 -12.06 1.04 34.35
C ILE A 28 -10.66 0.47 34.31
N SER A 29 -9.83 0.72 35.30
CA SER A 29 -8.46 0.20 35.41
C SER A 29 -8.45 -1.33 35.49
N LEU A 30 -9.35 -1.89 36.28
CA LEU A 30 -9.53 -3.32 36.43
C LEU A 30 -9.95 -3.98 35.10
N TYR A 31 -10.93 -3.41 34.42
CA TYR A 31 -11.37 -3.86 33.10
C TYR A 31 -10.26 -3.82 32.06
N GLN A 32 -9.51 -2.71 32.00
CA GLN A 32 -8.37 -2.58 31.09
C GLN A 32 -7.29 -3.64 31.39
N SER A 33 -7.01 -3.91 32.67
CA SER A 33 -6.06 -4.95 33.05
C SER A 33 -6.49 -6.34 32.56
N MET A 34 -7.78 -6.67 32.72
CA MET A 34 -8.36 -7.90 32.20
C MET A 34 -8.31 -7.97 30.68
N LEU A 35 -8.62 -6.86 29.99
CA LEU A 35 -8.56 -6.76 28.54
C LEU A 35 -7.14 -6.98 28.02
N HIS A 36 -6.14 -6.34 28.64
CA HIS A 36 -4.73 -6.51 28.32
C HIS A 36 -4.25 -7.95 28.51
N LYS A 37 -4.60 -8.54 29.64
CA LYS A 37 -4.28 -9.96 29.94
C LYS A 37 -4.90 -10.88 28.92
N SER A 38 -6.21 -10.71 28.65
CA SER A 38 -6.93 -11.49 27.65
C SER A 38 -6.32 -11.39 26.27
N TYR A 39 -5.98 -10.17 25.84
CA TYR A 39 -5.35 -9.94 24.54
C TYR A 39 -3.98 -10.64 24.45
N ARG A 40 -3.16 -10.54 25.51
CA ARG A 40 -1.83 -11.15 25.55
C ARG A 40 -1.90 -12.69 25.45
N GLU A 41 -2.78 -13.30 26.22
CA GLU A 41 -2.97 -14.76 26.17
C GLU A 41 -3.47 -15.22 24.79
N LEU A 42 -4.50 -14.55 24.25
CA LEU A 42 -5.04 -14.85 22.91
C LEU A 42 -4.02 -14.61 21.79
N TYR A 43 -3.12 -13.66 21.97
CA TYR A 43 -2.05 -13.39 20.99
C TYR A 43 -1.01 -14.53 20.97
N GLN A 44 -0.77 -15.15 22.12
CA GLN A 44 0.12 -16.31 22.27
C GLN A 44 -0.58 -17.65 21.94
N ASP A 45 -1.78 -17.58 21.35
CA ASP A 45 -2.64 -18.73 21.07
C ASP A 45 -3.00 -19.58 22.31
N HIS A 46 -2.92 -18.99 23.52
CA HIS A 46 -3.38 -19.61 24.74
C HIS A 46 -4.90 -19.47 24.89
N SER A 47 -5.56 -20.52 25.38
CA SER A 47 -6.96 -20.44 25.76
C SER A 47 -7.11 -19.66 27.07
N ILE A 48 -7.94 -18.62 27.07
CA ILE A 48 -8.26 -17.89 28.26
C ILE A 48 -9.72 -18.16 28.69
N ASN A 49 -9.93 -18.42 29.98
CA ASN A 49 -11.23 -18.72 30.56
C ASN A 49 -11.68 -17.59 31.48
N SER A 50 -12.96 -17.25 31.44
CA SER A 50 -13.58 -16.24 32.31
C SER A 50 -13.42 -16.59 33.81
N LYS A 51 -13.52 -17.87 34.17
CA LYS A 51 -13.31 -18.32 35.56
C LYS A 51 -11.93 -17.99 36.10
N TYR A 52 -10.88 -18.13 35.26
CA TYR A 52 -9.52 -17.74 35.60
C TYR A 52 -9.39 -16.24 35.86
N LEU A 53 -9.95 -15.41 34.97
CA LEU A 53 -9.91 -13.94 35.16
C LEU A 53 -10.73 -13.51 36.37
N LYS A 54 -11.90 -14.11 36.58
CA LYS A 54 -12.74 -13.85 37.75
C LYS A 54 -11.98 -14.13 39.06
N GLY A 55 -11.30 -15.26 39.15
CA GLY A 55 -10.49 -15.59 40.32
C GLY A 55 -9.29 -14.68 40.52
N LEU A 56 -8.64 -14.25 39.39
CA LEU A 56 -7.46 -13.38 39.46
C LEU A 56 -7.78 -11.97 39.87
N TYR A 57 -8.92 -11.42 39.43
CA TYR A 57 -9.30 -10.01 39.62
C TYR A 57 -10.45 -9.82 40.61
N HIS A 58 -10.96 -10.89 41.22
CA HIS A 58 -12.05 -10.88 42.20
C HIS A 58 -13.30 -10.11 41.74
N THR A 59 -13.69 -10.31 40.47
CA THR A 59 -14.83 -9.61 39.85
C THR A 59 -16.02 -10.54 39.62
N ASN A 60 -17.15 -9.97 39.20
CA ASN A 60 -18.29 -10.74 38.70
C ASN A 60 -17.97 -11.36 37.33
N ASP A 61 -18.86 -12.22 36.80
CA ASP A 61 -18.66 -12.90 35.54
C ASP A 61 -18.75 -12.01 34.30
N TYR A 62 -19.41 -10.86 34.42
CA TYR A 62 -19.66 -9.96 33.29
C TYR A 62 -18.37 -9.30 32.72
N PHE A 63 -17.51 -8.74 33.59
CA PHE A 63 -16.28 -8.10 33.18
C PHE A 63 -15.30 -9.03 32.45
N PRO A 64 -14.99 -10.24 32.97
CA PRO A 64 -14.12 -11.18 32.27
C PRO A 64 -14.64 -11.62 30.91
N LEU A 65 -15.94 -11.93 30.80
CA LEU A 65 -16.53 -12.32 29.53
C LEU A 65 -16.46 -11.21 28.48
N SER A 66 -16.80 -9.99 28.90
CA SER A 66 -16.74 -8.81 28.05
C SER A 66 -15.30 -8.51 27.60
N ALA A 67 -14.32 -8.53 28.51
CA ALA A 67 -12.91 -8.31 28.20
C ALA A 67 -12.33 -9.34 27.25
N ILE A 68 -12.67 -10.62 27.39
CA ILE A 68 -12.25 -11.68 26.46
C ILE A 68 -12.88 -11.47 25.08
N SER A 69 -14.17 -11.14 25.02
CA SER A 69 -14.88 -10.91 23.77
C SER A 69 -14.28 -9.72 23.01
N GLU A 70 -14.02 -8.62 23.72
CA GLU A 70 -13.42 -7.42 23.15
C GLU A 70 -11.98 -7.69 22.68
N ALA A 71 -11.15 -8.39 23.48
CA ALA A 71 -9.79 -8.78 23.09
C ALA A 71 -9.78 -9.61 21.80
N LYS A 72 -10.70 -10.57 21.66
CA LYS A 72 -10.88 -11.35 20.42
C LYS A 72 -11.24 -10.45 19.25
N GLY A 73 -12.17 -9.52 19.45
CA GLY A 73 -12.60 -8.55 18.43
C GLY A 73 -11.44 -7.68 17.95
N ILE A 74 -10.68 -7.10 18.87
CA ILE A 74 -9.51 -6.27 18.58
C ILE A 74 -8.47 -7.07 17.78
N LEU A 75 -8.08 -8.25 18.22
CA LEU A 75 -7.08 -9.08 17.58
C LEU A 75 -7.52 -9.50 16.16
N LYS A 76 -8.77 -9.92 16.00
CA LYS A 76 -9.36 -10.27 14.69
C LYS A 76 -9.35 -9.07 13.74
N SER A 77 -9.75 -7.92 14.22
CA SER A 77 -9.79 -6.70 13.43
C SER A 77 -8.40 -6.24 12.99
N GLN A 78 -7.42 -6.28 13.89
CA GLN A 78 -6.02 -5.96 13.56
C GLN A 78 -5.46 -6.90 12.50
N LYS A 79 -5.60 -8.22 12.68
CA LYS A 79 -5.17 -9.22 11.68
C LYS A 79 -5.84 -8.98 10.32
N THR A 80 -7.12 -8.68 10.30
CA THR A 80 -7.88 -8.41 9.06
C THR A 80 -7.39 -7.12 8.38
N TRP A 81 -7.14 -6.07 9.15
CA TRP A 81 -6.63 -4.80 8.62
C TRP A 81 -5.25 -4.97 7.96
N TYR A 82 -4.30 -5.68 8.61
CA TYR A 82 -3.00 -5.95 8.02
C TYR A 82 -3.12 -6.75 6.73
N LYS A 83 -3.91 -7.85 6.73
CA LYS A 83 -4.14 -8.68 5.54
C LYS A 83 -4.70 -7.84 4.37
N LYS A 84 -5.71 -7.00 4.63
CA LYS A 84 -6.31 -6.12 3.62
C LYS A 84 -5.28 -5.13 3.06
N ASN A 85 -4.50 -4.47 3.92
CA ASN A 85 -3.50 -3.50 3.47
C ASN A 85 -2.36 -4.15 2.68
N ILE A 86 -1.87 -5.33 3.10
CA ILE A 86 -0.87 -6.09 2.35
C ILE A 86 -1.41 -6.45 0.95
N SER A 87 -2.64 -6.97 0.87
CA SER A 87 -3.29 -7.29 -0.42
C SER A 87 -3.40 -6.07 -1.33
N LEU A 88 -3.84 -4.93 -0.80
CA LEU A 88 -3.91 -3.68 -1.57
C LEU A 88 -2.54 -3.24 -2.10
N LYS A 89 -1.47 -3.37 -1.28
CA LYS A 89 -0.11 -3.03 -1.72
C LYS A 89 0.42 -4.02 -2.76
N LYS A 90 0.15 -5.31 -2.62
CA LYS A 90 0.50 -6.34 -3.63
C LYS A 90 -0.19 -6.06 -4.96
N ASN A 91 -1.46 -5.65 -4.95
CA ASN A 91 -2.19 -5.25 -6.16
C ASN A 91 -1.59 -4.00 -6.82
N GLN A 92 -1.18 -3.00 -6.00
CA GLN A 92 -0.48 -1.81 -6.52
C GLN A 92 0.88 -2.18 -7.13
N LEU A 93 1.62 -3.08 -6.51
CA LEU A 93 2.91 -3.59 -7.00
C LEU A 93 2.76 -4.28 -8.36
N SER A 94 1.77 -5.16 -8.51
CA SER A 94 1.45 -5.84 -9.79
C SER A 94 1.15 -4.83 -10.90
N LYS A 95 0.33 -3.80 -10.62
CA LYS A 95 0.03 -2.73 -11.59
C LYS A 95 1.29 -1.96 -12.02
N VAL A 96 2.17 -1.63 -11.07
CA VAL A 96 3.44 -0.94 -11.35
C VAL A 96 4.37 -1.82 -12.17
N SER A 97 4.49 -3.11 -11.84
CA SER A 97 5.33 -4.06 -12.59
C SER A 97 4.88 -4.21 -14.05
N ARG A 98 3.56 -4.30 -14.30
CA ARG A 98 3.02 -4.34 -15.67
C ARG A 98 3.34 -3.05 -16.44
N LYS A 99 3.29 -1.88 -15.78
CA LYS A 99 3.68 -0.62 -16.43
C LYS A 99 5.17 -0.60 -16.78
N ILE A 100 6.04 -1.08 -15.89
CA ILE A 100 7.47 -1.18 -16.17
C ILE A 100 7.72 -2.04 -17.42
N LEU A 101 7.12 -3.21 -17.50
CA LEU A 101 7.29 -4.11 -18.66
C LEU A 101 6.86 -3.43 -19.98
N ARG A 102 5.73 -2.71 -19.98
CA ARG A 102 5.28 -1.97 -21.18
C ARG A 102 6.27 -0.88 -21.59
N GLU A 103 6.74 -0.09 -20.64
CA GLU A 103 7.69 0.99 -20.92
C GLU A 103 9.06 0.43 -21.34
N GLU A 104 9.49 -0.71 -20.81
CA GLU A 104 10.73 -1.38 -21.23
C GLU A 104 10.63 -1.94 -22.66
N GLN A 105 9.45 -2.46 -23.06
CA GLN A 105 9.20 -2.85 -24.43
C GLN A 105 9.26 -1.67 -25.39
N LEU A 106 8.57 -0.56 -25.07
CA LEU A 106 8.62 0.65 -25.87
C LEU A 106 10.04 1.21 -26.00
N LEU A 107 10.79 1.23 -24.90
CA LEU A 107 12.18 1.68 -24.91
C LEU A 107 13.05 0.79 -25.82
N LYS A 108 12.81 -0.52 -25.82
CA LYS A 108 13.51 -1.46 -26.68
C LYS A 108 13.21 -1.20 -28.17
N GLU A 109 11.95 -0.91 -28.50
CA GLU A 109 11.54 -0.53 -29.87
C GLU A 109 12.21 0.78 -30.30
N TYR A 110 12.14 1.83 -29.51
CA TYR A 110 12.78 3.10 -29.81
C TYR A 110 14.31 2.97 -30.00
N ARG A 111 14.96 2.16 -29.18
CA ARG A 111 16.42 1.89 -29.32
C ARG A 111 16.72 1.14 -30.61
N LYS A 112 15.92 0.14 -30.99
CA LYS A 112 16.07 -0.58 -32.27
C LYS A 112 15.88 0.38 -33.46
N THR A 113 14.84 1.23 -33.40
CA THR A 113 14.62 2.26 -34.42
C THR A 113 15.83 3.19 -34.54
N LYS A 114 16.38 3.65 -33.41
CA LYS A 114 17.56 4.50 -33.42
C LYS A 114 18.78 3.79 -34.02
N GLN A 115 19.02 2.53 -33.65
CA GLN A 115 20.11 1.73 -34.21
C GLN A 115 19.97 1.54 -35.73
N SER A 116 18.75 1.27 -36.23
CA SER A 116 18.49 1.13 -37.67
C SER A 116 18.70 2.46 -38.41
N LEU A 117 18.31 3.60 -37.84
CA LEU A 117 18.56 4.93 -38.42
C LEU A 117 20.07 5.24 -38.53
N ILE A 118 20.83 4.93 -37.48
CA ILE A 118 22.29 5.12 -37.48
C ILE A 118 22.95 4.22 -38.55
N ALA A 119 22.52 2.94 -38.66
CA ALA A 119 23.02 2.02 -39.68
C ALA A 119 22.69 2.52 -41.09
N TYR A 120 21.47 3.00 -41.31
CA TYR A 120 21.01 3.56 -42.56
C TYR A 120 21.81 4.80 -42.96
N SER A 121 21.99 5.75 -42.07
CA SER A 121 22.81 6.97 -42.30
C SER A 121 24.28 6.65 -42.64
N ARG A 122 24.84 5.61 -41.98
CA ARG A 122 26.20 5.13 -42.29
C ARG A 122 26.29 4.47 -43.67
N ALA A 123 25.27 3.70 -44.04
CA ALA A 123 25.23 3.05 -45.37
C ALA A 123 25.18 4.08 -46.50
N ILE A 124 24.37 5.14 -46.36
CA ILE A 124 24.34 6.28 -47.31
C ILE A 124 25.72 6.90 -47.44
N LYS A 125 26.35 7.25 -46.28
CA LYS A 125 27.67 7.92 -46.28
C LYS A 125 28.78 7.11 -46.94
N HIS A 126 28.66 5.77 -46.92
CA HIS A 126 29.67 4.86 -47.47
C HIS A 126 29.23 4.20 -48.80
N ASN A 127 28.16 4.66 -49.46
CA ASN A 127 27.59 4.10 -50.67
C ASN A 127 27.38 2.55 -50.62
N LYS A 128 26.92 2.06 -49.44
CA LYS A 128 26.63 0.63 -49.22
C LYS A 128 25.15 0.35 -49.44
N ALA A 129 24.80 -0.92 -49.60
CA ALA A 129 23.41 -1.36 -49.61
C ALA A 129 22.64 -0.87 -48.36
N LEU A 130 21.50 -0.27 -48.55
CA LEU A 130 20.68 0.33 -47.47
C LEU A 130 20.05 -0.76 -46.62
N PRO A 131 20.28 -0.74 -45.30
CA PRO A 131 19.63 -1.67 -44.38
C PRO A 131 18.16 -1.34 -44.22
N SER A 132 17.36 -2.35 -43.87
CA SER A 132 15.95 -2.13 -43.52
C SER A 132 15.80 -1.27 -42.25
N LEU A 133 14.89 -0.31 -42.31
CA LEU A 133 14.57 0.54 -41.18
C LEU A 133 13.55 -0.12 -40.26
N HIS A 134 13.86 -0.13 -38.95
CA HIS A 134 12.95 -0.66 -37.96
C HIS A 134 11.87 0.37 -37.64
N LYS A 135 10.59 -0.04 -37.74
CA LYS A 135 9.43 0.81 -37.44
C LYS A 135 9.09 0.75 -35.94
N CYS A 136 8.88 1.89 -35.32
CA CYS A 136 8.20 1.98 -34.03
C CYS A 136 6.75 2.44 -34.23
N SER A 137 5.95 2.35 -33.21
CA SER A 137 4.54 2.75 -33.25
C SER A 137 4.37 4.19 -33.73
N GLY A 138 3.49 4.41 -34.69
CA GLY A 138 3.22 5.74 -35.29
C GLY A 138 4.23 6.19 -36.33
N LEU A 139 5.22 5.38 -36.69
CA LEU A 139 6.25 5.71 -37.68
C LEU A 139 6.06 4.94 -38.98
N SER A 140 6.03 5.65 -40.10
CA SER A 140 6.16 5.12 -41.45
C SER A 140 7.30 5.80 -42.20
N TYR A 141 7.98 5.06 -43.04
CA TYR A 141 9.07 5.58 -43.88
C TYR A 141 8.57 5.81 -45.30
N HIS A 142 9.09 6.88 -45.91
CA HIS A 142 8.85 7.27 -47.30
C HIS A 142 10.17 7.35 -48.05
N GLU A 143 10.10 7.55 -49.35
CA GLU A 143 11.26 7.79 -50.22
C GLU A 143 11.94 9.08 -49.81
N ASP A 144 13.12 9.37 -50.31
CA ASP A 144 13.91 10.63 -50.12
C ASP A 144 14.31 10.97 -48.67
N ASN A 145 14.56 9.94 -47.86
CA ASN A 145 14.96 10.13 -46.44
C ASN A 145 13.90 10.85 -45.59
N GLU A 146 12.64 10.70 -45.94
CA GLU A 146 11.51 11.23 -45.20
C GLU A 146 10.81 10.15 -44.37
N CYS A 147 10.11 10.56 -43.33
CA CYS A 147 9.22 9.73 -42.55
C CYS A 147 7.98 10.51 -42.11
N CYS A 148 6.90 9.76 -41.90
CA CYS A 148 5.72 10.29 -41.26
C CYS A 148 5.63 9.73 -39.84
N PHE A 149 5.60 10.62 -38.84
CA PHE A 149 5.44 10.26 -37.43
C PHE A 149 4.19 10.92 -36.87
N ASN A 150 3.24 10.10 -36.42
CA ASN A 150 1.93 10.55 -35.92
C ASN A 150 1.20 11.52 -36.88
N GLY A 151 1.29 11.28 -38.19
CA GLY A 151 0.64 12.10 -39.21
C GLY A 151 1.45 13.29 -39.71
N TRP A 152 2.66 13.53 -39.21
CA TRP A 152 3.52 14.65 -39.61
C TRP A 152 4.69 14.15 -40.44
N MET A 153 4.82 14.70 -41.66
CA MET A 153 5.96 14.44 -42.55
C MET A 153 7.19 15.23 -42.09
N MET A 154 8.33 14.58 -42.07
CA MET A 154 9.61 15.17 -41.69
C MET A 154 10.80 14.37 -42.17
N SER A 155 11.98 14.98 -42.22
CA SER A 155 13.20 14.22 -42.53
C SER A 155 13.59 13.30 -41.37
N LEU A 156 14.27 12.18 -41.68
CA LEU A 156 14.76 11.20 -40.69
C LEU A 156 15.64 11.87 -39.63
N TYR A 157 16.43 12.87 -39.98
CA TYR A 157 17.24 13.62 -39.03
C TYR A 157 16.40 14.41 -38.02
N ILE A 158 15.39 15.12 -38.49
CA ILE A 158 14.47 15.86 -37.61
C ILE A 158 13.73 14.91 -36.68
N PHE A 159 13.26 13.79 -37.21
CA PHE A 159 12.63 12.75 -36.40
C PHE A 159 13.55 12.23 -35.30
N GLU A 160 14.81 11.88 -35.65
CA GLU A 160 15.76 11.38 -34.66
C GLU A 160 16.01 12.40 -33.53
N VAL A 161 16.32 13.64 -33.91
CA VAL A 161 16.76 14.66 -32.96
C VAL A 161 15.60 15.20 -32.11
N ARG A 162 14.48 15.56 -32.75
CA ARG A 162 13.37 16.23 -32.07
C ARG A 162 12.36 15.28 -31.42
N TYR A 163 12.25 14.05 -31.87
CA TYR A 163 11.25 13.10 -31.38
C TYR A 163 11.86 11.86 -30.75
N LEU A 164 12.66 11.10 -31.47
CA LEU A 164 13.15 9.80 -31.02
C LEU A 164 14.09 9.92 -29.80
N ASN A 165 15.06 10.82 -29.82
CA ASN A 165 15.97 11.02 -28.70
C ASN A 165 15.26 11.51 -27.42
N PRO A 166 14.34 12.50 -27.47
CA PRO A 166 13.52 12.86 -26.33
C PRO A 166 12.62 11.73 -25.84
N LEU A 167 12.01 10.91 -26.72
CA LEU A 167 11.21 9.77 -26.35
C LEU A 167 12.03 8.71 -25.59
N ILE A 168 13.24 8.39 -26.05
CA ILE A 168 14.16 7.47 -25.36
C ILE A 168 14.51 8.02 -23.98
N LYS A 169 14.84 9.30 -23.86
CA LYS A 169 15.18 9.93 -22.58
C LYS A 169 14.01 9.93 -21.62
N SER A 170 12.83 10.36 -22.07
CA SER A 170 11.62 10.44 -21.23
C SER A 170 11.15 9.06 -20.78
N THR A 171 11.14 8.05 -21.67
CA THR A 171 10.77 6.68 -21.35
C THR A 171 11.77 6.05 -20.37
N SER A 172 13.07 6.27 -20.56
CA SER A 172 14.11 5.82 -19.63
C SER A 172 13.94 6.44 -18.24
N HIS A 173 13.63 7.74 -18.17
CA HIS A 173 13.34 8.43 -16.92
C HIS A 173 12.10 7.88 -16.23
N LYS A 174 11.02 7.67 -16.99
CA LYS A 174 9.77 7.08 -16.50
C LYS A 174 9.97 5.68 -15.93
N ILE A 175 10.76 4.83 -16.60
CA ILE A 175 11.11 3.49 -16.09
C ILE A 175 11.85 3.60 -14.75
N ARG A 176 12.82 4.53 -14.63
CA ARG A 176 13.56 4.75 -13.38
C ARG A 176 12.62 5.14 -12.22
N LEU A 177 11.69 6.06 -12.46
CA LEU A 177 10.70 6.47 -11.46
C LEU A 177 9.77 5.31 -11.07
N LEU A 178 9.31 4.50 -12.04
CA LEU A 178 8.48 3.34 -11.77
C LEU A 178 9.23 2.26 -10.98
N LYS A 179 10.51 2.00 -11.28
CA LYS A 179 11.37 1.08 -10.52
C LYS A 179 11.54 1.56 -9.07
N TYR A 180 11.81 2.85 -8.86
CA TYR A 180 11.86 3.42 -7.52
C TYR A 180 10.54 3.24 -6.75
N ARG A 181 9.40 3.52 -7.42
CA ARG A 181 8.07 3.28 -6.81
C ARG A 181 7.84 1.81 -6.46
N ARG A 182 8.30 0.88 -7.30
CA ARG A 182 8.23 -0.57 -7.04
C ARG A 182 8.98 -0.93 -5.75
N THR A 183 10.25 -0.53 -5.63
CA THR A 183 11.06 -0.77 -4.43
C THR A 183 10.38 -0.23 -3.17
N ARG A 184 9.83 1.00 -3.23
CA ARG A 184 9.09 1.58 -2.09
C ARG A 184 7.84 0.80 -1.70
N LEU A 185 7.15 0.17 -2.66
CA LEU A 185 6.00 -0.68 -2.37
C LEU A 185 6.44 -2.01 -1.75
N GLU A 186 7.53 -2.62 -2.24
CA GLU A 186 8.13 -3.84 -1.68
C GLU A 186 8.55 -3.64 -0.23
N GLU A 187 9.27 -2.56 0.09
CA GLU A 187 9.63 -2.18 1.46
C GLU A 187 8.41 -2.02 2.38
N LYS A 188 7.35 -1.37 1.87
CA LYS A 188 6.10 -1.19 2.64
C LYS A 188 5.40 -2.52 2.91
N ILE A 189 5.40 -3.46 1.96
CA ILE A 189 4.83 -4.79 2.13
C ILE A 189 5.61 -5.56 3.21
N ILE A 190 6.95 -5.60 3.10
CA ILE A 190 7.82 -6.25 4.09
C ILE A 190 7.58 -5.67 5.49
N LYS A 191 7.48 -4.33 5.59
CA LYS A 191 7.20 -3.67 6.87
C LYS A 191 5.85 -4.08 7.44
N LEU A 192 4.79 -4.11 6.62
CA LEU A 192 3.45 -4.53 7.06
C LEU A 192 3.42 -6.01 7.46
N GLU A 193 4.13 -6.88 6.74
CA GLU A 193 4.25 -8.32 7.07
C GLU A 193 4.98 -8.54 8.40
N LYS A 194 6.07 -7.79 8.64
CA LYS A 194 6.76 -7.79 9.94
C LYS A 194 5.84 -7.32 11.07
N MET A 195 5.10 -6.23 10.84
CA MET A 195 4.17 -5.70 11.83
C MET A 195 2.99 -6.62 12.10
N MET A 196 2.52 -7.36 11.09
CA MET A 196 1.47 -8.36 11.27
C MET A 196 1.93 -9.54 12.14
N LYS A 197 3.22 -9.88 12.11
CA LYS A 197 3.82 -10.93 12.98
C LYS A 197 4.05 -10.44 14.41
N ALA A 198 4.22 -9.14 14.62
CA ALA A 198 4.46 -8.52 15.90
C ALA A 198 3.37 -7.48 16.22
N ILE A 199 2.11 -7.94 16.25
CA ILE A 199 0.97 -7.07 16.58
C ILE A 199 1.01 -6.77 18.08
N HIS A 200 0.96 -5.49 18.45
CA HIS A 200 0.89 -5.06 19.84
C HIS A 200 -0.50 -4.46 20.14
N PHE A 201 -0.98 -4.65 21.36
CA PHE A 201 -2.24 -4.10 21.82
C PHE A 201 -2.32 -2.57 21.62
N ARG A 202 -1.21 -1.87 21.82
CA ARG A 202 -1.08 -0.41 21.66
C ARG A 202 -0.72 0.06 20.26
N ASP A 203 -0.98 -0.72 19.20
CA ASP A 203 -0.74 -0.24 17.83
C ASP A 203 -1.79 0.82 17.45
N ASN A 204 -1.51 2.06 17.85
CA ASN A 204 -2.37 3.25 17.72
C ASN A 204 -2.82 3.54 16.27
N ARG A 205 -2.23 2.92 15.27
CA ARG A 205 -2.64 3.10 13.87
C ARG A 205 -3.97 2.43 13.58
N TYR A 206 -4.27 1.34 14.23
CA TYR A 206 -5.58 0.73 14.18
C TYR A 206 -6.62 1.56 14.91
N MET A 207 -6.29 2.04 16.12
CA MET A 207 -7.14 2.88 16.94
C MET A 207 -7.50 4.21 16.26
N LYS A 208 -6.60 4.80 15.46
CA LYS A 208 -6.88 6.02 14.69
C LYS A 208 -7.94 5.86 13.61
N ILE A 209 -8.11 4.67 13.05
CA ILE A 209 -9.06 4.43 11.95
C ILE A 209 -10.46 4.07 12.48
N THR A 210 -10.53 3.36 13.60
CA THR A 210 -11.80 2.89 14.17
C THR A 210 -12.25 3.66 15.40
N GLY A 211 -11.37 4.40 16.06
CA GLY A 211 -11.54 4.84 17.44
C GLY A 211 -11.37 6.33 17.71
N ARG A 212 -11.36 7.21 16.71
CA ARG A 212 -11.44 8.65 16.99
C ARG A 212 -12.71 9.04 17.79
N ALA A 213 -13.74 8.21 17.71
CA ALA A 213 -14.98 8.41 18.47
C ALA A 213 -14.91 7.88 19.91
N LEU A 214 -14.05 6.86 20.20
CA LEU A 214 -14.00 6.22 21.52
C LEU A 214 -12.91 6.79 22.46
N LEU A 215 -11.83 7.36 21.92
CA LEU A 215 -10.73 7.90 22.71
C LEU A 215 -10.81 9.42 22.97
N MET A 216 -11.74 10.13 22.39
CA MET A 216 -12.00 11.55 22.70
C MET A 216 -13.12 11.73 23.75
N SER A 217 -13.55 10.68 24.42
CA SER A 217 -14.59 10.71 25.45
C SER A 217 -14.14 10.11 26.80
N ILE A 218 -12.84 10.05 27.07
CA ILE A 218 -12.29 9.80 28.41
C ILE A 218 -11.37 10.95 28.77
#